data_224697f4082d609cb7d8313b730d7c62
#
_entry.id   224697f4082d609cb7d8313b730d7c62
#
_cell.length_a   1.000
_cell.length_b   1.000
_cell.length_c   1.000
_cell.angle_alpha   90.00
_cell.angle_beta   90.00
_cell.angle_gamma   90.00
#
_symmetry.space_group_name_H-M   'P 1'
#
loop_
_entity.id
_entity.type
_entity.pdbx_description
1 polymer ?
#
loop_
_entity_poly.entity_id
_entity_poly.type
_entity_poly.pdbx_seq_one_letter_code
_entity_poly.pdbx_strand_id
1 'polypeptide(L)'
;MRVRLCALGLATLLGAAPARAADAPALEAALHGWLAALLGPGVALSDRPVQLVPQDNHWAMTVPVTGGIGDGLLLLGAPVTATLRAMDGGRWALDAIRLPPDLRLSAATPQGESVWTLTLRDQDAHAVIDPALATTSSWDGRFGGYALHWQGPGGERQTEAVHVVSHLAWQPAAAGRIDVTATGRSELLTTNARMDRQGLVSFSAARTDAAGHIDALLPARVPALIQAALAAAPLLTPDASRHMSPELRGALGAVLDVAGDLLAGFGEQVTMRDVHLHTRGMDLAMRMLAFGVNVSAPDGRIALKLHFAMDGLDGGAALPGGVGGDLVRHIALTPRLTGLPAGRVLALLHEALAHGGEDPALPAEAAALMRDNPLAVGVDDFSLELGPARFTAAGDMQVLGADQVSGQARLRATGIDALIRDARDQPALGQVMPLLVFLKGLGEPDGDATVWNIAYTGGHLTVNGTDLSQMVPQK
;
A
#
# COMPACT_ATOMS: atom_id res chain seq x y z
N MET A 1 0.80 1.02 -6.42
CA MET A 1 0.91 1.87 -5.24
C MET A 1 1.35 3.32 -5.53
N ARG A 2 2.40 3.59 -6.33
CA ARG A 2 2.91 4.96 -6.61
C ARG A 2 1.96 5.91 -7.36
N VAL A 3 1.10 5.43 -8.26
CA VAL A 3 0.17 6.28 -9.05
C VAL A 3 -0.96 6.87 -8.20
N ARG A 4 -1.36 6.21 -7.10
CA ARG A 4 -2.41 6.70 -6.20
C ARG A 4 -1.95 7.80 -5.25
N LEU A 5 -0.66 7.81 -4.89
CA LEU A 5 -0.06 8.93 -4.16
C LEU A 5 -0.12 10.23 -4.98
N CYS A 6 0.01 10.16 -6.31
CA CYS A 6 -0.15 11.35 -7.17
C CYS A 6 -1.61 11.84 -7.20
N ALA A 7 -2.62 10.94 -7.24
CA ALA A 7 -4.03 11.35 -7.20
C ALA A 7 -4.45 11.84 -5.81
N LEU A 8 -3.97 11.20 -4.74
CA LEU A 8 -4.16 11.70 -3.37
C LEU A 8 -3.42 13.03 -3.16
N GLY A 9 -2.20 13.16 -3.63
CA GLY A 9 -1.42 14.39 -3.55
C GLY A 9 -2.08 15.55 -4.29
N LEU A 10 -2.67 15.32 -5.48
CA LEU A 10 -3.38 16.37 -6.21
C LEU A 10 -4.75 16.72 -5.57
N ALA A 11 -5.45 15.74 -5.01
CA ALA A 11 -6.72 16.00 -4.32
C ALA A 11 -6.52 16.75 -2.99
N THR A 12 -5.41 16.52 -2.30
CA THR A 12 -5.00 17.33 -1.13
C THR A 12 -4.46 18.70 -1.54
N LEU A 13 -4.10 18.90 -2.82
CA LEU A 13 -3.60 20.19 -3.35
C LEU A 13 -4.63 21.32 -3.32
N LEU A 14 -5.89 21.09 -3.03
CA LEU A 14 -6.95 22.09 -3.11
C LEU A 14 -7.50 22.58 -1.76
N GLY A 15 -6.80 22.33 -0.66
CA GLY A 15 -7.29 22.73 0.66
C GLY A 15 -6.53 23.87 1.29
N ALA A 16 -7.16 24.92 1.67
CA ALA A 16 -7.03 25.75 2.85
C ALA A 16 -7.29 27.22 2.65
N ALA A 17 -8.21 27.75 3.31
CA ALA A 17 -8.20 28.95 4.17
C ALA A 17 -9.63 29.39 4.44
N PRO A 18 -9.95 29.95 5.60
CA PRO A 18 -11.27 30.48 5.89
C PRO A 18 -11.48 31.79 5.11
N ALA A 19 -11.87 31.68 3.85
CA ALA A 19 -12.30 32.83 3.06
C ALA A 19 -13.83 32.86 3.04
N ARG A 20 -14.41 34.02 3.41
CA ARG A 20 -15.84 34.26 3.21
C ARG A 20 -16.13 34.26 1.72
N ALA A 21 -17.22 33.65 1.30
CA ALA A 21 -17.64 33.39 -0.08
C ALA A 21 -17.64 34.59 -1.05
N ALA A 22 -17.32 35.81 -0.61
CA ALA A 22 -17.35 37.05 -1.39
C ALA A 22 -15.96 37.57 -1.78
N ASP A 23 -14.86 36.97 -1.33
CA ASP A 23 -13.53 37.57 -1.45
C ASP A 23 -12.57 36.69 -2.26
N ALA A 24 -12.63 36.82 -3.60
CA ALA A 24 -11.74 36.08 -4.50
C ALA A 24 -10.24 36.36 -4.27
N PRO A 25 -9.81 37.60 -3.99
CA PRO A 25 -8.40 37.87 -3.64
C PRO A 25 -7.94 37.15 -2.37
N ALA A 26 -8.79 37.02 -1.35
CA ALA A 26 -8.47 36.28 -0.15
C ALA A 26 -8.36 34.76 -0.41
N LEU A 27 -9.25 34.22 -1.24
CA LEU A 27 -9.18 32.82 -1.66
C LEU A 27 -7.94 32.54 -2.52
N GLU A 28 -7.61 33.42 -3.44
CA GLU A 28 -6.40 33.35 -4.29
C GLU A 28 -5.13 33.36 -3.41
N ALA A 29 -5.03 34.31 -2.48
CA ALA A 29 -3.91 34.38 -1.54
C ALA A 29 -3.82 33.15 -0.66
N ALA A 30 -4.94 32.62 -0.21
CA ALA A 30 -5.01 31.42 0.60
C ALA A 30 -4.60 30.14 -0.17
N LEU A 31 -5.08 29.97 -1.39
CA LEU A 31 -4.66 28.86 -2.28
C LEU A 31 -3.17 28.96 -2.61
N HIS A 32 -2.68 30.18 -2.89
CA HIS A 32 -1.25 30.40 -3.14
C HIS A 32 -0.41 30.10 -1.91
N GLY A 33 -0.80 30.61 -0.75
CA GLY A 33 -0.10 30.33 0.52
C GLY A 33 -0.08 28.84 0.86
N TRP A 34 -1.16 28.14 0.61
CA TRP A 34 -1.24 26.71 0.83
C TRP A 34 -0.36 25.93 -0.15
N LEU A 35 -0.37 26.26 -1.45
CA LEU A 35 0.54 25.65 -2.45
C LEU A 35 2.00 25.88 -2.06
N ALA A 36 2.35 27.08 -1.66
CA ALA A 36 3.71 27.42 -1.20
C ALA A 36 4.10 26.62 0.06
N ALA A 37 3.17 26.45 1.01
CA ALA A 37 3.41 25.63 2.20
C ALA A 37 3.56 24.15 1.84
N LEU A 38 2.74 23.63 0.94
CA LEU A 38 2.77 22.23 0.50
C LEU A 38 4.07 21.90 -0.24
N LEU A 39 4.48 22.76 -1.16
CA LEU A 39 5.63 22.54 -2.03
C LEU A 39 6.95 22.93 -1.36
N GLY A 40 6.89 23.76 -0.32
CA GLY A 40 8.04 24.21 0.47
C GLY A 40 8.89 25.30 -0.18
N PRO A 41 9.85 25.84 0.56
CA PRO A 41 10.66 26.99 0.12
C PRO A 41 11.62 26.65 -1.05
N GLY A 42 11.84 25.37 -1.34
CA GLY A 42 12.68 24.91 -2.45
C GLY A 42 11.93 24.81 -3.79
N VAL A 43 10.63 25.08 -3.83
CA VAL A 43 9.85 25.08 -5.07
C VAL A 43 9.75 26.51 -5.58
N ALA A 44 10.44 26.81 -6.68
CA ALA A 44 10.12 27.97 -7.49
C ALA A 44 8.75 27.68 -8.16
N LEU A 45 7.65 28.00 -7.47
CA LEU A 45 6.39 28.24 -8.18
C LEU A 45 6.72 29.28 -9.25
N SER A 46 6.33 29.00 -10.51
CA SER A 46 6.51 29.96 -11.59
C SER A 46 6.06 31.36 -11.09
N ASP A 47 6.62 32.43 -11.62
CA ASP A 47 6.24 33.84 -11.30
C ASP A 47 4.74 34.16 -11.50
N ARG A 48 3.96 33.12 -11.84
CA ARG A 48 2.51 33.19 -12.03
C ARG A 48 1.81 32.54 -10.84
N PRO A 49 1.23 33.33 -9.92
CA PRO A 49 0.40 32.81 -8.83
C PRO A 49 -0.85 32.11 -9.36
N VAL A 50 -1.55 31.42 -8.45
CA VAL A 50 -2.92 30.97 -8.72
C VAL A 50 -3.73 32.18 -9.21
N GLN A 51 -4.45 32.03 -10.30
CA GLN A 51 -5.25 33.09 -10.91
C GLN A 51 -6.73 32.73 -10.82
N LEU A 52 -7.53 33.68 -10.33
CA LEU A 52 -8.99 33.60 -10.32
C LEU A 52 -9.55 34.73 -11.18
N VAL A 53 -10.22 34.39 -12.28
CA VAL A 53 -10.84 35.35 -13.19
C VAL A 53 -12.36 35.25 -13.04
N PRO A 54 -13.06 36.34 -12.65
CA PRO A 54 -14.51 36.32 -12.49
C PRO A 54 -15.21 36.10 -13.83
N GLN A 55 -16.24 35.26 -13.83
CA GLN A 55 -17.10 34.96 -14.97
C GLN A 55 -18.53 34.82 -14.46
N ASP A 56 -19.39 35.79 -14.74
CA ASP A 56 -20.79 35.82 -14.33
C ASP A 56 -21.04 35.38 -12.87
N ASN A 57 -21.41 34.13 -12.65
CA ASN A 57 -21.72 33.54 -11.34
C ASN A 57 -20.66 32.55 -10.81
N HIS A 58 -19.49 32.47 -11.44
CA HIS A 58 -18.41 31.58 -11.09
C HIS A 58 -17.04 32.23 -11.35
N TRP A 59 -15.97 31.52 -11.02
CA TRP A 59 -14.59 31.94 -11.24
C TRP A 59 -13.86 30.89 -12.08
N ALA A 60 -13.15 31.33 -13.11
CA ALA A 60 -12.19 30.50 -13.79
C ALA A 60 -10.90 30.47 -12.97
N MET A 61 -10.47 29.29 -12.53
CA MET A 61 -9.26 29.06 -11.76
C MET A 61 -8.16 28.48 -12.65
N THR A 62 -6.96 29.01 -12.52
CA THR A 62 -5.75 28.48 -13.17
C THR A 62 -4.63 28.32 -12.13
N VAL A 63 -4.10 27.11 -11.99
CA VAL A 63 -3.03 26.77 -11.05
C VAL A 63 -1.81 26.33 -11.85
N PRO A 64 -0.68 27.01 -11.77
CA PRO A 64 0.54 26.59 -12.44
C PRO A 64 1.08 25.30 -11.79
N VAL A 65 1.56 24.36 -12.62
CA VAL A 65 2.17 23.10 -12.15
C VAL A 65 3.60 22.90 -12.66
N THR A 66 4.20 23.97 -13.18
CA THR A 66 5.59 23.94 -13.63
C THR A 66 6.47 24.52 -12.55
N GLY A 67 7.47 23.79 -12.12
CA GLY A 67 8.41 24.28 -11.11
C GLY A 67 9.53 23.29 -10.81
N GLY A 68 10.61 23.80 -10.21
CA GLY A 68 11.65 22.98 -9.60
C GLY A 68 11.26 22.63 -8.16
N ILE A 69 11.55 21.42 -7.74
CA ILE A 69 11.31 20.93 -6.37
C ILE A 69 12.66 20.54 -5.79
N GLY A 70 13.21 21.36 -4.91
CA GLY A 70 14.55 21.14 -4.33
C GLY A 70 15.64 21.01 -5.40
N ASP A 71 16.76 20.41 -5.00
CA ASP A 71 17.90 20.21 -5.90
C ASP A 71 17.68 18.96 -6.78
N GLY A 72 17.17 19.15 -7.99
CA GLY A 72 17.18 18.11 -9.02
C GLY A 72 15.84 17.45 -9.37
N LEU A 73 14.72 17.88 -8.78
CA LEU A 73 13.39 17.45 -9.20
C LEU A 73 12.75 18.55 -10.05
N LEU A 74 12.35 18.22 -11.27
CA LEU A 74 11.68 19.17 -12.18
C LEU A 74 10.31 18.63 -12.57
N LEU A 75 9.26 19.40 -12.29
CA LEU A 75 7.88 19.13 -12.71
C LEU A 75 7.51 20.03 -13.87
N LEU A 76 7.06 19.45 -14.97
CA LEU A 76 6.61 20.14 -16.18
C LEU A 76 5.22 19.67 -16.57
N GLY A 77 4.30 20.62 -16.74
CA GLY A 77 2.95 20.33 -17.20
C GLY A 77 2.21 21.61 -17.57
N ALA A 78 1.09 21.46 -18.29
CA ALA A 78 0.13 22.53 -18.48
C ALA A 78 -0.49 22.91 -17.13
N PRO A 79 -1.04 24.13 -16.96
CA PRO A 79 -1.73 24.51 -15.73
C PRO A 79 -2.95 23.59 -15.46
N VAL A 80 -3.24 23.36 -14.18
CA VAL A 80 -4.54 22.84 -13.77
C VAL A 80 -5.57 23.95 -13.91
N THR A 81 -6.71 23.65 -14.52
CA THR A 81 -7.81 24.58 -14.65
C THR A 81 -9.08 24.01 -14.01
N ALA A 82 -9.92 24.86 -13.46
CA ALA A 82 -11.22 24.47 -12.92
C ALA A 82 -12.18 25.67 -12.94
N THR A 83 -13.47 25.38 -12.82
CA THR A 83 -14.50 26.36 -12.56
C THR A 83 -14.85 26.34 -11.08
N LEU A 84 -14.76 27.48 -10.41
CA LEU A 84 -15.00 27.63 -8.98
C LEU A 84 -16.35 28.32 -8.74
N ARG A 85 -17.21 27.70 -7.94
CA ARG A 85 -18.53 28.22 -7.61
C ARG A 85 -18.75 28.19 -6.09
N ALA A 86 -19.21 29.31 -5.55
CA ALA A 86 -19.55 29.39 -4.14
C ALA A 86 -20.74 28.47 -3.80
N MET A 87 -20.69 27.83 -2.64
CA MET A 87 -21.73 27.01 -2.07
C MET A 87 -22.16 27.53 -0.71
N ASP A 88 -23.27 27.03 -0.18
CA ASP A 88 -23.71 27.33 1.17
C ASP A 88 -22.69 26.89 2.21
N GLY A 89 -22.61 27.60 3.33
CA GLY A 89 -21.69 27.30 4.42
C GLY A 89 -20.23 27.67 4.14
N GLY A 90 -19.97 28.53 3.16
CA GLY A 90 -18.61 29.00 2.83
C GLY A 90 -17.76 27.99 2.07
N ARG A 91 -18.36 26.90 1.60
CA ARG A 91 -17.69 25.90 0.75
C ARG A 91 -17.62 26.34 -0.70
N TRP A 92 -16.76 25.67 -1.47
CA TRP A 92 -16.57 25.94 -2.90
C TRP A 92 -16.63 24.65 -3.71
N ALA A 93 -17.50 24.59 -4.72
CA ALA A 93 -17.46 23.54 -5.72
C ALA A 93 -16.38 23.88 -6.75
N LEU A 94 -15.55 22.89 -7.08
CA LEU A 94 -14.67 22.90 -8.24
C LEU A 94 -15.30 21.99 -9.29
N ASP A 95 -15.81 22.60 -10.32
CA ASP A 95 -16.40 21.90 -11.44
C ASP A 95 -15.41 21.89 -12.62
N ALA A 96 -15.57 20.93 -13.53
CA ALA A 96 -14.77 20.82 -14.75
C ALA A 96 -13.25 20.91 -14.52
N ILE A 97 -12.76 20.25 -13.48
CA ILE A 97 -11.33 20.21 -13.22
C ILE A 97 -10.62 19.55 -14.39
N ARG A 98 -9.59 20.21 -14.90
CA ARG A 98 -8.70 19.69 -15.94
C ARG A 98 -7.29 19.65 -15.40
N LEU A 99 -6.77 18.47 -15.19
CA LEU A 99 -5.36 18.23 -14.88
C LEU A 99 -4.55 18.34 -16.17
N PRO A 100 -3.23 18.58 -16.11
CA PRO A 100 -2.40 18.51 -17.30
C PRO A 100 -2.62 17.19 -18.03
N PRO A 101 -2.90 17.21 -19.34
CA PRO A 101 -3.03 15.96 -20.10
C PRO A 101 -1.73 15.16 -20.07
N ASP A 102 -0.58 15.87 -20.04
CA ASP A 102 0.73 15.31 -19.88
C ASP A 102 1.46 16.00 -18.73
N LEU A 103 1.94 15.21 -17.79
CA LEU A 103 2.73 15.64 -16.65
C LEU A 103 4.06 14.91 -16.67
N ARG A 104 5.16 15.64 -16.73
CA ARG A 104 6.51 15.09 -16.71
C ARG A 104 7.19 15.47 -15.39
N LEU A 105 7.70 14.47 -14.70
CA LEU A 105 8.56 14.63 -13.54
C LEU A 105 9.94 14.06 -13.89
N SER A 106 11.00 14.83 -13.74
CA SER A 106 12.36 14.35 -13.89
C SER A 106 13.14 14.53 -12.59
N ALA A 107 14.01 13.58 -12.32
CA ALA A 107 14.91 13.60 -11.17
C ALA A 107 16.33 13.24 -11.60
N ALA A 108 17.29 14.12 -11.29
CA ALA A 108 18.69 13.77 -11.39
C ALA A 108 19.09 12.83 -10.27
N THR A 109 19.72 11.70 -10.61
CA THR A 109 20.26 10.75 -9.64
C THR A 109 21.74 10.51 -9.90
N PRO A 110 22.52 10.00 -8.94
CA PRO A 110 23.94 9.70 -9.16
C PRO A 110 24.19 8.69 -10.30
N GLN A 111 23.18 7.87 -10.66
CA GLN A 111 23.26 6.88 -11.73
C GLN A 111 22.76 7.41 -13.08
N GLY A 112 22.19 8.61 -13.13
CA GLY A 112 21.61 9.23 -14.32
C GLY A 112 20.26 9.86 -14.06
N GLU A 113 19.59 10.34 -15.10
CA GLU A 113 18.26 10.94 -14.99
C GLU A 113 17.17 9.87 -14.96
N SER A 114 16.20 10.02 -14.06
CA SER A 114 14.95 9.27 -14.05
C SER A 114 13.80 10.18 -14.45
N VAL A 115 13.00 9.74 -15.40
CA VAL A 115 11.86 10.50 -15.95
C VAL A 115 10.58 9.70 -15.77
N TRP A 116 9.55 10.34 -15.23
CA TRP A 116 8.18 9.84 -15.19
C TRP A 116 7.31 10.73 -16.06
N THR A 117 6.54 10.13 -16.94
CA THR A 117 5.53 10.83 -17.73
C THR A 117 4.18 10.22 -17.43
N LEU A 118 3.23 11.05 -16.97
CA LEU A 118 1.84 10.68 -16.77
C LEU A 118 1.01 11.35 -17.84
N THR A 119 0.29 10.55 -18.62
CA THR A 119 -0.68 11.03 -19.62
C THR A 119 -2.09 10.69 -19.14
N LEU A 120 -3.00 11.67 -19.14
CA LEU A 120 -4.39 11.54 -18.75
C LEU A 120 -5.31 11.80 -19.93
N ARG A 121 -6.34 10.97 -20.12
CA ARG A 121 -7.31 11.08 -21.24
C ARG A 121 -8.72 11.26 -20.70
N ASP A 122 -9.53 12.04 -21.46
CA ASP A 122 -10.99 12.19 -21.25
C ASP A 122 -11.35 12.46 -19.80
N GLN A 123 -10.88 13.56 -19.29
CA GLN A 123 -11.00 13.93 -17.89
C GLN A 123 -12.37 14.53 -17.58
N ASP A 124 -13.00 14.02 -16.52
CA ASP A 124 -14.21 14.58 -15.90
C ASP A 124 -14.01 14.49 -14.38
N ALA A 125 -13.66 15.61 -13.76
CA ALA A 125 -13.33 15.64 -12.34
C ALA A 125 -13.99 16.83 -11.65
N HIS A 126 -14.46 16.57 -10.42
CA HIS A 126 -15.14 17.51 -9.55
C HIS A 126 -14.60 17.39 -8.14
N ALA A 127 -14.63 18.47 -7.37
CA ALA A 127 -14.27 18.48 -5.97
C ALA A 127 -15.08 19.49 -5.19
N VAL A 128 -15.09 19.37 -3.87
CA VAL A 128 -15.61 20.40 -2.98
C VAL A 128 -14.50 20.80 -2.01
N ILE A 129 -14.16 22.09 -1.98
CA ILE A 129 -13.28 22.65 -0.96
C ILE A 129 -14.14 23.05 0.24
N ASP A 130 -13.73 22.60 1.41
CA ASP A 130 -14.30 23.02 2.68
C ASP A 130 -13.21 23.74 3.51
N PRO A 131 -13.27 25.08 3.60
CA PRO A 131 -12.27 25.83 4.36
C PRO A 131 -12.21 25.46 5.84
N ALA A 132 -13.32 24.95 6.42
CA ALA A 132 -13.34 24.51 7.81
C ALA A 132 -12.49 23.25 8.04
N LEU A 133 -12.31 22.42 7.01
CA LEU A 133 -11.46 21.24 7.06
C LEU A 133 -10.02 21.53 6.63
N ALA A 134 -9.75 22.74 6.14
CA ALA A 134 -8.49 23.12 5.50
C ALA A 134 -8.06 22.15 4.39
N THR A 135 -9.03 21.53 3.71
CA THR A 135 -8.83 20.56 2.61
C THR A 135 -10.07 20.47 1.73
N THR A 136 -10.05 19.62 0.71
CA THR A 136 -11.26 19.19 0.02
C THR A 136 -12.13 18.33 0.94
N SER A 137 -13.45 18.42 0.83
CA SER A 137 -14.37 17.50 1.52
C SER A 137 -14.79 16.33 0.64
N SER A 138 -14.65 16.47 -0.69
CA SER A 138 -14.88 15.38 -1.64
C SER A 138 -14.10 15.57 -2.94
N TRP A 139 -13.84 14.47 -3.60
CA TRP A 139 -13.28 14.39 -4.95
C TRP A 139 -13.97 13.27 -5.70
N ASP A 140 -14.40 13.56 -6.93
CA ASP A 140 -14.93 12.61 -7.90
C ASP A 140 -14.19 12.79 -9.22
N GLY A 141 -13.49 11.75 -9.66
CA GLY A 141 -12.72 11.77 -10.90
C GLY A 141 -13.08 10.60 -11.81
N ARG A 142 -13.30 10.90 -13.08
CA ARG A 142 -13.45 9.94 -14.17
C ARG A 142 -12.47 10.26 -15.27
N PHE A 143 -11.76 9.26 -15.74
CA PHE A 143 -10.76 9.39 -16.79
C PHE A 143 -10.99 8.29 -17.81
N GLY A 144 -10.97 8.63 -19.10
CA GLY A 144 -11.01 7.62 -20.17
C GLY A 144 -9.80 6.68 -20.09
N GLY A 145 -8.71 7.15 -19.54
CA GLY A 145 -7.55 6.33 -19.19
C GLY A 145 -6.37 7.15 -18.69
N TYR A 146 -5.37 6.44 -18.21
CA TYR A 146 -4.04 7.01 -17.95
C TYR A 146 -2.94 6.09 -18.49
N ALA A 147 -1.80 6.70 -18.81
CA ALA A 147 -0.54 6.01 -19.05
C ALA A 147 0.55 6.63 -18.18
N LEU A 148 1.24 5.81 -17.41
CA LEU A 148 2.42 6.19 -16.65
C LEU A 148 3.63 5.51 -17.24
N HIS A 149 4.54 6.27 -17.79
CA HIS A 149 5.82 5.79 -18.30
C HIS A 149 6.93 6.25 -17.35
N TRP A 150 7.76 5.32 -16.94
CA TRP A 150 9.01 5.58 -16.23
C TRP A 150 10.19 5.09 -17.07
N GLN A 151 11.20 5.93 -17.18
CA GLN A 151 12.48 5.61 -17.79
C GLN A 151 13.60 6.08 -16.88
N GLY A 152 14.60 5.25 -16.66
CA GLY A 152 15.71 5.58 -15.78
C GLY A 152 16.85 4.56 -15.84
N PRO A 153 17.90 4.79 -15.05
CA PRO A 153 19.00 3.84 -14.93
C PRO A 153 18.48 2.47 -14.51
N GLY A 154 18.76 1.46 -15.31
CA GLY A 154 18.34 0.07 -15.03
C GLY A 154 17.01 -0.36 -15.64
N GLY A 155 16.37 0.47 -16.50
CA GLY A 155 15.24 0.01 -17.27
C GLY A 155 14.15 1.02 -17.58
N GLU A 156 13.03 0.49 -18.04
CA GLU A 156 11.82 1.23 -18.33
C GLU A 156 10.58 0.50 -17.80
N ARG A 157 9.53 1.24 -17.49
CA ARG A 157 8.26 0.68 -17.06
C ARG A 157 7.11 1.52 -17.60
N GLN A 158 6.15 0.85 -18.20
CA GLN A 158 4.91 1.46 -18.67
C GLN A 158 3.72 0.82 -17.94
N THR A 159 2.85 1.63 -17.40
CA THR A 159 1.60 1.19 -16.76
C THR A 159 0.45 1.97 -17.37
N GLU A 160 -0.56 1.27 -17.86
CA GLU A 160 -1.75 1.86 -18.47
C GLU A 160 -3.00 1.31 -17.82
N ALA A 161 -4.05 2.12 -17.76
CA ALA A 161 -5.40 1.68 -17.43
C ALA A 161 -6.43 2.52 -18.19
N VAL A 162 -7.60 1.94 -18.41
CA VAL A 162 -8.73 2.63 -19.04
C VAL A 162 -9.93 2.69 -18.08
N HIS A 163 -10.89 3.56 -18.37
CA HIS A 163 -12.12 3.75 -17.58
C HIS A 163 -11.86 3.87 -16.09
N VAL A 164 -10.99 4.81 -15.73
CA VAL A 164 -10.58 5.00 -14.33
C VAL A 164 -11.59 5.89 -13.63
N VAL A 165 -12.08 5.41 -12.50
CA VAL A 165 -12.97 6.16 -11.59
C VAL A 165 -12.28 6.26 -10.24
N SER A 166 -12.30 7.42 -9.62
CA SER A 166 -11.80 7.66 -8.27
C SER A 166 -12.79 8.52 -7.49
N HIS A 167 -13.02 8.13 -6.25
CA HIS A 167 -13.83 8.88 -5.30
C HIS A 167 -13.08 8.99 -3.98
N LEU A 168 -13.01 10.19 -3.42
CA LEU A 168 -12.48 10.43 -2.09
C LEU A 168 -13.49 11.27 -1.31
N ALA A 169 -13.61 10.99 -0.02
CA ALA A 169 -14.41 11.77 0.91
C ALA A 169 -13.63 12.03 2.19
N TRP A 170 -13.76 13.23 2.74
CA TRP A 170 -13.14 13.66 3.99
C TRP A 170 -14.22 14.03 4.98
N GLN A 171 -14.10 13.57 6.20
CA GLN A 171 -15.04 13.87 7.28
C GLN A 171 -14.28 14.42 8.47
N PRO A 172 -14.85 15.43 9.18
CA PRO A 172 -14.25 15.94 10.41
C PRO A 172 -14.12 14.82 11.44
N ALA A 173 -12.95 14.74 12.07
CA ALA A 173 -12.70 13.94 13.26
C ALA A 173 -12.33 14.83 14.44
N ALA A 174 -12.05 14.26 15.60
CA ALA A 174 -11.71 15.04 16.80
C ALA A 174 -10.41 15.84 16.63
N ALA A 175 -10.29 16.96 17.33
CA ALA A 175 -9.06 17.75 17.48
C ALA A 175 -8.45 18.26 16.15
N GLY A 176 -9.27 18.70 15.20
CA GLY A 176 -8.81 19.24 13.91
C GLY A 176 -8.25 18.18 12.96
N ARG A 177 -8.54 16.93 13.23
CA ARG A 177 -8.21 15.77 12.37
C ARG A 177 -9.37 15.48 11.42
N ILE A 178 -9.09 14.68 10.40
CA ILE A 178 -10.07 14.23 9.42
C ILE A 178 -9.93 12.74 9.17
N ASP A 179 -11.05 12.08 8.90
CA ASP A 179 -11.06 10.74 8.35
C ASP A 179 -11.20 10.84 6.84
N VAL A 180 -10.42 10.03 6.12
CA VAL A 180 -10.43 10.00 4.65
C VAL A 180 -10.83 8.62 4.19
N THR A 181 -11.78 8.55 3.27
CA THR A 181 -12.12 7.32 2.56
C THR A 181 -11.83 7.48 1.07
N ALA A 182 -11.34 6.43 0.45
CA ALA A 182 -11.00 6.42 -0.96
C ALA A 182 -11.53 5.15 -1.61
N THR A 183 -12.14 5.28 -2.78
CA THR A 183 -12.46 4.15 -3.65
C THR A 183 -11.96 4.42 -5.05
N GLY A 184 -11.61 3.36 -5.77
CA GLY A 184 -11.14 3.47 -7.15
C GLY A 184 -11.45 2.21 -7.94
N ARG A 185 -11.67 2.41 -9.23
CA ARG A 185 -11.84 1.34 -10.19
C ARG A 185 -11.08 1.66 -11.46
N SER A 186 -10.52 0.66 -12.08
CA SER A 186 -10.00 0.76 -13.45
C SER A 186 -10.24 -0.55 -14.20
N GLU A 187 -10.32 -0.44 -15.51
CA GLU A 187 -10.37 -1.58 -16.41
C GLU A 187 -9.06 -1.68 -17.19
N LEU A 188 -8.76 -2.89 -17.70
CA LEU A 188 -7.61 -3.17 -18.56
C LEU A 188 -6.29 -2.57 -18.02
N LEU A 189 -6.01 -2.79 -16.72
CA LEU A 189 -4.72 -2.41 -16.16
C LEU A 189 -3.63 -3.28 -16.77
N THR A 190 -2.64 -2.65 -17.40
CA THR A 190 -1.45 -3.33 -17.93
C THR A 190 -0.19 -2.69 -17.38
N THR A 191 0.81 -3.48 -17.10
CA THR A 191 2.15 -3.02 -16.73
C THR A 191 3.18 -3.84 -17.49
N ASN A 192 4.02 -3.16 -18.25
CA ASN A 192 5.18 -3.75 -18.91
C ASN A 192 6.45 -3.12 -18.32
N ALA A 193 7.36 -3.93 -17.85
CA ALA A 193 8.63 -3.50 -17.31
C ALA A 193 9.77 -4.25 -17.98
N ARG A 194 10.76 -3.51 -18.47
CA ARG A 194 12.01 -4.07 -18.95
C ARG A 194 13.11 -3.67 -17.99
N MET A 195 13.65 -4.64 -17.29
CA MET A 195 14.71 -4.45 -16.31
C MET A 195 15.98 -5.11 -16.83
N ASP A 196 17.12 -4.43 -16.76
CA ASP A 196 18.40 -4.87 -17.36
C ASP A 196 18.81 -6.29 -16.98
N ARG A 197 18.50 -6.74 -15.75
CA ARG A 197 18.88 -8.06 -15.24
C ARG A 197 17.76 -9.10 -15.25
N GLN A 198 16.50 -8.67 -15.32
CA GLN A 198 15.33 -9.55 -15.19
C GLN A 198 14.62 -9.81 -16.52
N GLY A 199 14.94 -9.03 -17.56
CA GLY A 199 14.24 -9.08 -18.84
C GLY A 199 12.86 -8.42 -18.80
N LEU A 200 11.97 -8.87 -19.66
CA LEU A 200 10.61 -8.37 -19.76
C LEU A 200 9.73 -9.03 -18.69
N VAL A 201 9.03 -8.19 -17.91
CA VAL A 201 7.95 -8.58 -17.02
C VAL A 201 6.69 -7.89 -17.48
N SER A 202 5.64 -8.64 -17.75
CA SER A 202 4.34 -8.13 -18.17
C SER A 202 3.28 -8.59 -17.17
N PHE A 203 2.43 -7.66 -16.77
CA PHE A 203 1.33 -7.89 -15.85
C PHE A 203 0.08 -7.24 -16.42
N SER A 204 -1.06 -7.93 -16.35
CA SER A 204 -2.34 -7.34 -16.72
C SER A 204 -3.46 -7.79 -15.79
N ALA A 205 -4.50 -6.97 -15.67
CA ALA A 205 -5.75 -7.29 -14.99
C ALA A 205 -6.91 -6.67 -15.77
N ALA A 206 -7.96 -7.44 -16.04
CA ALA A 206 -9.12 -6.93 -16.76
C ALA A 206 -9.87 -5.87 -15.94
N ARG A 207 -9.87 -6.01 -14.61
CA ARG A 207 -10.49 -5.04 -13.70
C ARG A 207 -9.71 -4.96 -12.40
N THR A 208 -9.56 -3.75 -11.90
CA THR A 208 -9.01 -3.47 -10.56
C THR A 208 -10.01 -2.63 -9.78
N ASP A 209 -10.43 -3.11 -8.63
CA ASP A 209 -11.19 -2.37 -7.63
C ASP A 209 -10.28 -2.12 -6.43
N ALA A 210 -10.36 -0.94 -5.84
CA ALA A 210 -9.61 -0.59 -4.66
C ALA A 210 -10.40 0.28 -3.71
N ALA A 211 -10.22 0.04 -2.42
CA ALA A 211 -10.76 0.83 -1.33
C ALA A 211 -9.66 1.11 -0.30
N GLY A 212 -9.73 2.27 0.31
CA GLY A 212 -8.79 2.66 1.36
C GLY A 212 -9.40 3.65 2.33
N HIS A 213 -8.78 3.76 3.49
CA HIS A 213 -9.13 4.77 4.49
C HIS A 213 -7.87 5.26 5.21
N ILE A 214 -7.96 6.46 5.75
CA ILE A 214 -6.99 7.04 6.66
C ILE A 214 -7.77 7.56 7.84
N ASP A 215 -7.41 7.14 9.05
CA ASP A 215 -8.09 7.52 10.27
C ASP A 215 -7.35 8.66 10.96
N ALA A 216 -8.10 9.67 11.35
CA ALA A 216 -7.63 10.80 12.13
C ALA A 216 -6.38 11.49 11.54
N LEU A 217 -6.34 11.71 10.22
CA LEU A 217 -5.30 12.46 9.54
C LEU A 217 -5.23 13.89 10.08
N LEU A 218 -4.02 14.39 10.35
CA LEU A 218 -3.79 15.79 10.68
C LEU A 218 -3.39 16.59 9.43
N PRO A 219 -4.32 17.34 8.78
CA PRO A 219 -4.05 18.00 7.50
C PRO A 219 -2.87 18.98 7.55
N ALA A 220 -2.70 19.67 8.67
CA ALA A 220 -1.61 20.62 8.86
C ALA A 220 -0.21 20.01 8.78
N ARG A 221 -0.07 18.68 8.96
CA ARG A 221 1.20 17.95 8.85
C ARG A 221 1.48 17.40 7.46
N VAL A 222 0.47 17.32 6.59
CA VAL A 222 0.61 16.76 5.22
C VAL A 222 1.68 17.50 4.41
N PRO A 223 1.76 18.85 4.41
CA PRO A 223 2.84 19.56 3.70
C PRO A 223 4.23 19.14 4.15
N ALA A 224 4.45 19.03 5.46
CA ALA A 224 5.75 18.63 6.00
C ALA A 224 6.12 17.19 5.60
N LEU A 225 5.15 16.27 5.57
CA LEU A 225 5.38 14.90 5.08
C LEU A 225 5.78 14.89 3.60
N ILE A 226 5.07 15.65 2.77
CA ILE A 226 5.38 15.74 1.34
C ILE A 226 6.79 16.27 1.13
N GLN A 227 7.17 17.34 1.84
CA GLN A 227 8.53 17.91 1.77
C GLN A 227 9.60 16.89 2.20
N ALA A 228 9.40 16.21 3.32
CA ALA A 228 10.34 15.18 3.79
C ALA A 228 10.45 14.02 2.78
N ALA A 229 9.32 13.57 2.22
CA ALA A 229 9.31 12.51 1.21
C ALA A 229 10.00 12.94 -0.10
N LEU A 230 9.79 14.18 -0.56
CA LEU A 230 10.45 14.73 -1.74
C LEU A 230 11.95 14.87 -1.53
N ALA A 231 12.40 15.24 -0.33
CA ALA A 231 13.83 15.29 0.00
C ALA A 231 14.47 13.89 0.03
N ALA A 232 13.74 12.85 0.45
CA ALA A 232 14.21 11.47 0.47
C ALA A 232 14.21 10.81 -0.93
N ALA A 233 13.28 11.19 -1.80
CA ALA A 233 13.03 10.51 -3.07
C ALA A 233 14.26 10.41 -4.01
N PRO A 234 15.08 11.46 -4.21
CA PRO A 234 16.29 11.40 -5.05
C PRO A 234 17.36 10.46 -4.48
N LEU A 235 17.35 10.23 -3.16
CA LEU A 235 18.33 9.41 -2.46
C LEU A 235 17.96 7.90 -2.48
N LEU A 236 16.74 7.56 -2.86
CA LEU A 236 16.24 6.18 -2.97
C LEU A 236 16.77 5.52 -4.26
N THR A 237 17.96 4.99 -4.20
CA THR A 237 18.57 4.21 -5.30
C THR A 237 18.20 2.72 -5.20
N PRO A 238 18.33 1.92 -6.28
CA PRO A 238 18.14 0.46 -6.21
C PRO A 238 19.01 -0.24 -5.17
N ASP A 239 20.20 0.28 -4.92
CA ASP A 239 21.14 -0.27 -3.93
C ASP A 239 20.98 0.33 -2.53
N ALA A 240 20.08 1.29 -2.35
CA ALA A 240 19.83 1.95 -1.06
C ALA A 240 19.38 0.97 0.05
N SER A 241 18.79 -0.16 -0.33
CA SER A 241 18.41 -1.23 0.62
C SER A 241 19.63 -1.98 1.19
N ARG A 242 20.78 -1.93 0.50
CA ARG A 242 22.03 -2.59 0.92
C ARG A 242 23.00 -1.63 1.60
N HIS A 243 23.02 -0.38 1.14
CA HIS A 243 23.96 0.64 1.65
C HIS A 243 23.20 1.97 1.77
N MET A 244 22.65 2.20 2.95
CA MET A 244 21.92 3.44 3.25
C MET A 244 22.91 4.55 3.57
N SER A 245 22.96 5.60 2.72
CA SER A 245 23.82 6.75 2.97
C SER A 245 23.39 7.55 4.20
N PRO A 246 24.29 8.30 4.85
CA PRO A 246 23.92 9.17 5.98
C PRO A 246 22.82 10.18 5.61
N GLU A 247 22.86 10.73 4.39
CA GLU A 247 21.87 11.69 3.88
C GLU A 247 20.50 11.03 3.75
N LEU A 248 20.44 9.81 3.20
CA LEU A 248 19.17 9.05 3.10
C LEU A 248 18.63 8.71 4.50
N ARG A 249 19.49 8.33 5.44
CA ARG A 249 19.08 8.08 6.82
C ARG A 249 18.44 9.30 7.47
N GLY A 250 19.10 10.46 7.33
CA GLY A 250 18.57 11.73 7.83
C GLY A 250 17.22 12.09 7.19
N ALA A 251 17.09 11.92 5.87
CA ALA A 251 15.84 12.19 5.16
C ALA A 251 14.70 11.23 5.58
N LEU A 252 15.00 9.94 5.76
CA LEU A 252 14.02 8.97 6.28
C LEU A 252 13.65 9.24 7.74
N GLY A 253 14.60 9.68 8.56
CA GLY A 253 14.35 10.14 9.93
C GLY A 253 13.32 11.28 9.95
N ALA A 254 13.51 12.30 9.09
CA ALA A 254 12.56 13.41 8.97
C ALA A 254 11.15 12.94 8.50
N VAL A 255 11.06 11.92 7.63
CA VAL A 255 9.78 11.31 7.26
C VAL A 255 9.11 10.65 8.47
N LEU A 256 9.86 9.91 9.28
CA LEU A 256 9.35 9.25 10.48
C LEU A 256 8.87 10.25 11.54
N ASP A 257 9.59 11.36 11.74
CA ASP A 257 9.22 12.44 12.67
C ASP A 257 7.85 13.03 12.35
N VAL A 258 7.57 13.21 11.08
CA VAL A 258 6.28 13.74 10.63
C VAL A 258 5.20 12.66 10.69
N ALA A 259 5.54 11.43 10.30
CA ALA A 259 4.59 10.33 10.22
C ALA A 259 4.03 9.89 11.58
N GLY A 260 4.82 10.03 12.66
CA GLY A 260 4.45 9.57 14.00
C GLY A 260 3.15 10.17 14.55
N ASP A 261 2.86 11.44 14.22
CA ASP A 261 1.67 12.15 14.67
C ASP A 261 0.66 12.42 13.54
N LEU A 262 0.96 11.98 12.33
CA LEU A 262 0.19 12.34 11.15
C LEU A 262 -1.20 11.72 11.15
N LEU A 263 -1.32 10.45 11.50
CA LEU A 263 -2.55 9.66 11.41
C LEU A 263 -2.62 8.60 12.52
N ALA A 264 -3.83 8.16 12.86
CA ALA A 264 -4.04 7.08 13.82
C ALA A 264 -4.07 5.69 13.17
N GLY A 265 -4.37 5.64 11.88
CA GLY A 265 -4.42 4.39 11.14
C GLY A 265 -4.58 4.62 9.64
N PHE A 266 -4.30 3.57 8.88
CA PHE A 266 -4.63 3.53 7.46
C PHE A 266 -4.91 2.09 7.02
N GLY A 267 -5.74 1.96 6.00
CA GLY A 267 -5.97 0.68 5.36
C GLY A 267 -6.14 0.82 3.86
N GLU A 268 -5.71 -0.19 3.13
CA GLU A 268 -5.91 -0.30 1.70
C GLU A 268 -6.23 -1.75 1.34
N GLN A 269 -7.20 -1.94 0.48
CA GLN A 269 -7.55 -3.22 -0.13
C GLN A 269 -7.64 -3.06 -1.64
N VAL A 270 -7.03 -3.98 -2.37
CA VAL A 270 -7.05 -4.04 -3.83
C VAL A 270 -7.51 -5.42 -4.25
N THR A 271 -8.48 -5.47 -5.17
CA THR A 271 -8.93 -6.71 -5.80
C THR A 271 -8.77 -6.56 -7.31
N MET A 272 -8.10 -7.50 -7.91
CA MET A 272 -7.88 -7.59 -9.36
C MET A 272 -8.52 -8.85 -9.91
N ARG A 273 -9.11 -8.76 -11.10
CA ARG A 273 -9.78 -9.87 -11.78
C ARG A 273 -9.12 -10.13 -13.12
N ASP A 274 -9.12 -11.41 -13.50
CA ASP A 274 -8.54 -11.91 -14.76
C ASP A 274 -7.10 -11.40 -14.91
N VAL A 275 -6.30 -11.81 -13.96
CA VAL A 275 -4.89 -11.38 -13.81
C VAL A 275 -3.99 -12.29 -14.62
N HIS A 276 -3.11 -11.69 -15.40
CA HIS A 276 -2.05 -12.41 -16.11
C HIS A 276 -0.69 -11.83 -15.73
N LEU A 277 0.26 -12.69 -15.41
CA LEU A 277 1.64 -12.35 -15.12
C LEU A 277 2.56 -13.18 -16.01
N HIS A 278 3.30 -12.51 -16.87
CA HIS A 278 4.29 -13.12 -17.73
C HIS A 278 5.69 -12.62 -17.37
N THR A 279 6.61 -13.55 -17.16
CA THR A 279 8.03 -13.28 -16.94
C THR A 279 8.86 -14.28 -17.74
N ARG A 280 10.19 -14.10 -17.75
CA ARG A 280 11.10 -15.06 -18.40
C ARG A 280 10.98 -16.45 -17.74
N GLY A 281 10.21 -17.34 -18.36
CA GLY A 281 10.04 -18.74 -17.92
C GLY A 281 8.87 -18.99 -16.97
N MET A 282 7.98 -18.01 -16.75
CA MET A 282 6.78 -18.17 -15.95
C MET A 282 5.61 -17.43 -16.61
N ASP A 283 4.51 -18.12 -16.81
CA ASP A 283 3.24 -17.58 -17.29
C ASP A 283 2.13 -18.02 -16.34
N LEU A 284 1.53 -17.07 -15.64
CA LEU A 284 0.51 -17.31 -14.62
C LEU A 284 -0.77 -16.54 -14.98
N ALA A 285 -1.89 -17.23 -14.92
CA ALA A 285 -3.20 -16.64 -14.98
C ALA A 285 -3.94 -16.87 -13.65
N MET A 286 -4.72 -15.91 -13.20
CA MET A 286 -5.53 -15.98 -11.98
C MET A 286 -6.87 -15.32 -12.23
N ARG A 287 -7.97 -15.95 -11.82
CA ARG A 287 -9.29 -15.32 -11.89
C ARG A 287 -9.38 -14.10 -10.99
N MET A 288 -8.78 -14.19 -9.81
CA MET A 288 -8.78 -13.11 -8.83
C MET A 288 -7.46 -13.10 -8.07
N LEU A 289 -6.97 -11.90 -7.81
CA LEU A 289 -5.90 -11.62 -6.86
C LEU A 289 -6.34 -10.46 -5.98
N ALA A 290 -6.34 -10.66 -4.67
CA ALA A 290 -6.65 -9.62 -3.70
C ALA A 290 -5.52 -9.48 -2.68
N PHE A 291 -5.23 -8.26 -2.30
CA PHE A 291 -4.34 -7.97 -1.20
C PHE A 291 -4.83 -6.74 -0.44
N GLY A 292 -4.52 -6.71 0.84
CA GLY A 292 -4.88 -5.59 1.69
C GLY A 292 -3.89 -5.43 2.84
N VAL A 293 -3.83 -4.24 3.36
CA VAL A 293 -3.10 -3.88 4.56
C VAL A 293 -3.97 -2.97 5.41
N ASN A 294 -3.99 -3.22 6.69
CA ASN A 294 -4.58 -2.32 7.68
C ASN A 294 -3.57 -2.13 8.80
N VAL A 295 -3.24 -0.89 9.10
CA VAL A 295 -2.35 -0.49 10.18
C VAL A 295 -3.11 0.51 11.04
N SER A 296 -3.16 0.25 12.32
CA SER A 296 -3.76 1.18 13.29
C SER A 296 -2.97 1.12 14.59
N ALA A 297 -3.19 2.07 15.45
CA ALA A 297 -2.55 2.10 16.77
C ALA A 297 -3.60 2.36 17.88
N PRO A 298 -4.57 1.46 18.07
CA PRO A 298 -5.53 1.60 19.14
C PRO A 298 -4.79 1.61 20.49
N ASP A 299 -5.14 2.57 21.35
CA ASP A 299 -4.49 2.75 22.66
C ASP A 299 -2.96 2.89 22.58
N GLY A 300 -2.44 3.43 21.47
CA GLY A 300 -1.01 3.59 21.23
C GLY A 300 -0.25 2.30 20.94
N ARG A 301 -0.94 1.18 20.66
CA ARG A 301 -0.35 -0.11 20.32
C ARG A 301 -0.57 -0.45 18.86
N ILE A 302 0.49 -0.80 18.15
CA ILE A 302 0.42 -1.18 16.73
C ILE A 302 -0.47 -2.41 16.57
N ALA A 303 -1.40 -2.31 15.64
CA ALA A 303 -2.15 -3.42 15.09
C ALA A 303 -1.97 -3.40 13.55
N LEU A 304 -1.31 -4.43 13.04
CA LEU A 304 -1.11 -4.68 11.61
C LEU A 304 -1.94 -5.90 11.21
N LYS A 305 -2.75 -5.77 10.18
CA LYS A 305 -3.48 -6.86 9.55
C LYS A 305 -3.19 -6.85 8.07
N LEU A 306 -2.76 -7.97 7.54
CA LEU A 306 -2.57 -8.17 6.11
C LEU A 306 -3.69 -9.07 5.60
N HIS A 307 -4.04 -8.92 4.35
CA HIS A 307 -4.96 -9.79 3.65
C HIS A 307 -4.37 -10.16 2.30
N PHE A 308 -4.38 -11.43 1.98
CA PHE A 308 -4.00 -11.96 0.68
C PHE A 308 -5.04 -13.01 0.27
N ALA A 309 -5.52 -12.94 -0.97
CA ALA A 309 -6.36 -14.00 -1.53
C ALA A 309 -6.10 -14.13 -3.03
N MET A 310 -6.19 -15.38 -3.51
CA MET A 310 -6.01 -15.73 -4.91
C MET A 310 -6.98 -16.84 -5.27
N ASP A 311 -7.65 -16.71 -6.42
CA ASP A 311 -8.56 -17.70 -6.97
C ASP A 311 -8.16 -18.09 -8.38
N GLY A 312 -8.34 -19.38 -8.69
CA GLY A 312 -8.24 -19.92 -10.04
C GLY A 312 -6.87 -19.69 -10.65
N LEU A 313 -5.83 -20.15 -9.95
CA LEU A 313 -4.46 -20.13 -10.48
C LEU A 313 -4.34 -21.14 -11.64
N ASP A 314 -3.90 -20.63 -12.79
CA ASP A 314 -3.47 -21.42 -13.94
C ASP A 314 -2.04 -21.00 -14.29
N GLY A 315 -1.09 -21.89 -14.11
CA GLY A 315 0.33 -21.60 -14.29
C GLY A 315 1.05 -22.61 -15.18
N GLY A 316 0.31 -23.57 -15.74
CA GLY A 316 0.90 -24.64 -16.52
C GLY A 316 1.98 -25.40 -15.74
N ALA A 317 2.98 -25.92 -16.45
CA ALA A 317 4.13 -26.65 -15.87
C ALA A 317 5.17 -25.78 -15.15
N ALA A 318 4.90 -24.48 -14.98
CA ALA A 318 5.91 -23.49 -14.57
C ALA A 318 5.98 -23.24 -13.05
N LEU A 319 5.09 -23.84 -12.23
CA LEU A 319 5.19 -23.72 -10.78
C LEU A 319 6.37 -24.55 -10.23
N PRO A 320 7.14 -24.02 -9.25
CA PRO A 320 8.20 -24.79 -8.60
C PRO A 320 7.68 -26.13 -8.07
N GLY A 321 8.33 -27.23 -8.43
CA GLY A 321 7.90 -28.59 -8.05
C GLY A 321 6.94 -29.25 -9.03
N GLY A 322 6.62 -28.63 -10.18
CA GLY A 322 5.76 -29.23 -11.21
C GLY A 322 4.30 -29.40 -10.78
N VAL A 323 3.87 -28.68 -9.76
CA VAL A 323 2.47 -28.63 -9.33
C VAL A 323 1.68 -27.86 -10.38
N GLY A 324 0.80 -28.55 -11.11
CA GLY A 324 -0.06 -27.90 -12.11
C GLY A 324 -0.97 -26.86 -11.47
N GLY A 325 -1.17 -25.72 -12.12
CA GLY A 325 -2.02 -24.62 -11.64
C GLY A 325 -3.45 -25.04 -11.31
N ASP A 326 -3.98 -26.00 -12.03
CA ASP A 326 -5.33 -26.59 -11.81
C ASP A 326 -5.52 -27.17 -10.41
N LEU A 327 -4.43 -27.46 -9.69
CA LEU A 327 -4.50 -28.04 -8.36
C LEU A 327 -4.82 -27.01 -7.29
N VAL A 328 -4.25 -25.79 -7.38
CA VAL A 328 -4.51 -24.71 -6.42
C VAL A 328 -5.68 -23.87 -6.92
N ARG A 329 -6.87 -24.09 -6.37
CA ARG A 329 -8.09 -23.36 -6.77
C ARG A 329 -8.31 -22.08 -6.02
N HIS A 330 -7.95 -22.09 -4.74
CA HIS A 330 -8.12 -20.97 -3.85
C HIS A 330 -7.03 -20.95 -2.79
N ILE A 331 -6.52 -19.78 -2.46
CA ILE A 331 -5.74 -19.53 -1.26
C ILE A 331 -6.12 -18.19 -0.67
N ALA A 332 -6.35 -18.13 0.64
CA ALA A 332 -6.48 -16.88 1.37
C ALA A 332 -5.69 -16.96 2.67
N LEU A 333 -5.13 -15.84 3.08
CA LEU A 333 -4.35 -15.71 4.31
C LEU A 333 -4.53 -14.32 4.89
N THR A 334 -4.91 -14.27 6.16
CA THR A 334 -5.10 -13.01 6.89
C THR A 334 -4.26 -13.03 8.18
N PRO A 335 -2.94 -12.78 8.09
CA PRO A 335 -2.09 -12.66 9.26
C PRO A 335 -2.31 -11.32 9.97
N ARG A 336 -2.17 -11.33 11.28
CA ARG A 336 -2.19 -10.13 12.12
C ARG A 336 -1.02 -10.11 13.08
N LEU A 337 -0.62 -8.89 13.45
CA LEU A 337 0.43 -8.63 14.41
C LEU A 337 -0.04 -7.49 15.31
N THR A 338 0.02 -7.69 16.64
CA THR A 338 -0.43 -6.69 17.61
C THR A 338 0.45 -6.68 18.85
N GLY A 339 0.39 -5.58 19.60
CA GLY A 339 0.94 -5.54 20.96
C GLY A 339 2.07 -4.55 21.20
N LEU A 340 2.84 -4.16 20.17
CA LEU A 340 3.98 -3.26 20.37
C LEU A 340 3.52 -1.80 20.53
N PRO A 341 4.07 -1.05 21.52
CA PRO A 341 3.81 0.38 21.66
C PRO A 341 4.35 1.16 20.46
N ALA A 342 3.48 1.90 19.76
CA ALA A 342 3.84 2.61 18.52
C ALA A 342 4.99 3.60 18.73
N GLY A 343 4.95 4.40 19.81
CA GLY A 343 5.99 5.38 20.10
C GLY A 343 7.36 4.75 20.36
N ARG A 344 7.40 3.57 21.03
CA ARG A 344 8.68 2.86 21.26
C ARG A 344 9.24 2.25 19.99
N VAL A 345 8.37 1.72 19.11
CA VAL A 345 8.79 1.19 17.81
C VAL A 345 9.34 2.33 16.93
N LEU A 346 8.68 3.48 16.88
CA LEU A 346 9.17 4.66 16.16
C LEU A 346 10.53 5.13 16.71
N ALA A 347 10.70 5.17 18.04
CA ALA A 347 11.97 5.54 18.65
C ALA A 347 13.11 4.59 18.24
N LEU A 348 12.87 3.26 18.28
CA LEU A 348 13.85 2.27 17.82
C LEU A 348 14.17 2.39 16.34
N LEU A 349 13.17 2.67 15.50
CA LEU A 349 13.40 2.91 14.07
C LEU A 349 14.25 4.17 13.84
N HIS A 350 14.00 5.22 14.60
CA HIS A 350 14.82 6.44 14.57
C HIS A 350 16.27 6.16 14.92
N GLU A 351 16.49 5.43 15.99
CA GLU A 351 17.82 5.06 16.47
C GLU A 351 18.54 4.15 15.47
N ALA A 352 17.82 3.16 14.90
CA ALA A 352 18.36 2.32 13.84
C ALA A 352 18.77 3.12 12.60
N LEU A 353 17.98 4.12 12.20
CA LEU A 353 18.34 5.02 11.10
C LEU A 353 19.52 5.90 11.45
N ALA A 354 19.57 6.49 12.64
CA ALA A 354 20.66 7.36 13.06
C ALA A 354 22.03 6.64 13.04
N HIS A 355 22.07 5.38 13.47
CA HIS A 355 23.30 4.57 13.57
C HIS A 355 23.51 3.61 12.39
N GLY A 356 22.63 3.63 11.37
CA GLY A 356 22.73 2.75 10.20
C GLY A 356 22.48 1.26 10.50
N GLY A 357 21.83 0.96 11.63
CA GLY A 357 21.56 -0.42 12.06
C GLY A 357 22.78 -1.11 12.69
N GLU A 358 23.91 -0.44 12.80
CA GLU A 358 25.17 -0.99 13.33
C GLU A 358 25.32 -0.83 14.86
N ASP A 359 24.34 -0.20 15.53
CA ASP A 359 24.37 -0.05 16.98
C ASP A 359 24.21 -1.41 17.66
N PRO A 360 25.22 -1.88 18.42
CA PRO A 360 25.17 -3.16 19.11
C PRO A 360 24.09 -3.21 20.21
N ALA A 361 23.55 -2.07 20.66
CA ALA A 361 22.50 -2.01 21.67
C ALA A 361 21.10 -2.29 21.06
N LEU A 362 20.87 -1.98 19.79
CA LEU A 362 19.55 -2.12 19.14
C LEU A 362 18.93 -3.52 19.27
N PRO A 363 19.65 -4.63 19.04
CA PRO A 363 19.08 -5.97 19.22
C PRO A 363 18.63 -6.24 20.67
N ALA A 364 19.40 -5.75 21.65
CA ALA A 364 19.07 -5.91 23.06
C ALA A 364 17.84 -5.07 23.45
N GLU A 365 17.72 -3.86 22.95
CA GLU A 365 16.57 -2.98 23.17
C GLU A 365 15.31 -3.50 22.50
N ALA A 366 15.41 -4.00 21.26
CA ALA A 366 14.31 -4.65 20.58
C ALA A 366 13.84 -5.91 21.34
N ALA A 367 14.77 -6.72 21.86
CA ALA A 367 14.44 -7.87 22.68
C ALA A 367 13.80 -7.48 24.02
N ALA A 368 14.24 -6.38 24.65
CA ALA A 368 13.62 -5.85 25.86
C ALA A 368 12.20 -5.34 25.57
N LEU A 369 12.01 -4.62 24.47
CA LEU A 369 10.70 -4.15 24.06
C LEU A 369 9.70 -5.31 23.88
N MET A 370 10.10 -6.39 23.23
CA MET A 370 9.25 -7.59 23.04
C MET A 370 8.98 -8.33 24.35
N ARG A 371 9.95 -8.40 25.27
CA ARG A 371 9.76 -9.01 26.60
C ARG A 371 8.73 -8.26 27.44
N ASP A 372 8.83 -6.92 27.43
CA ASP A 372 7.96 -6.05 28.22
C ASP A 372 6.56 -5.89 27.57
N ASN A 373 6.48 -6.13 26.27
CA ASN A 373 5.27 -6.02 25.47
C ASN A 373 5.14 -7.23 24.55
N PRO A 374 4.48 -8.29 25.01
CA PRO A 374 4.31 -9.51 24.23
C PRO A 374 3.75 -9.22 22.84
N LEU A 375 4.49 -9.63 21.81
CA LEU A 375 4.05 -9.54 20.44
C LEU A 375 3.06 -10.67 20.18
N ALA A 376 1.81 -10.33 19.89
CA ALA A 376 0.82 -11.30 19.44
C ALA A 376 0.84 -11.37 17.91
N VAL A 377 1.12 -12.55 17.39
CA VAL A 377 1.05 -12.87 15.96
C VAL A 377 -0.08 -13.87 15.78
N GLY A 378 -0.99 -13.63 14.86
CA GLY A 378 -2.11 -14.52 14.61
C GLY A 378 -2.40 -14.68 13.13
N VAL A 379 -3.20 -15.67 12.82
CA VAL A 379 -3.84 -15.87 11.52
C VAL A 379 -5.34 -15.94 11.80
N ASP A 380 -6.05 -14.88 11.35
CA ASP A 380 -7.51 -14.78 11.55
C ASP A 380 -8.23 -15.76 10.62
N ASP A 381 -7.72 -15.89 9.40
CA ASP A 381 -8.27 -16.76 8.37
C ASP A 381 -7.14 -17.26 7.47
N PHE A 382 -7.08 -18.56 7.34
CA PHE A 382 -6.33 -19.26 6.31
C PHE A 382 -7.28 -20.23 5.62
N SER A 383 -7.35 -20.18 4.29
CA SER A 383 -8.03 -21.17 3.50
C SER A 383 -7.21 -21.55 2.27
N LEU A 384 -7.19 -22.84 1.96
CA LEU A 384 -6.52 -23.42 0.81
C LEU A 384 -7.42 -24.48 0.20
N GLU A 385 -7.74 -24.34 -1.09
CA GLU A 385 -8.38 -25.40 -1.87
C GLU A 385 -7.35 -26.02 -2.80
N LEU A 386 -7.05 -27.29 -2.56
CA LEU A 386 -6.05 -28.07 -3.29
C LEU A 386 -6.74 -29.29 -3.91
N GLY A 387 -7.04 -29.23 -5.20
CA GLY A 387 -7.85 -30.25 -5.85
C GLY A 387 -9.20 -30.46 -5.16
N PRO A 388 -9.51 -31.69 -4.69
CA PRO A 388 -10.74 -32.00 -3.96
C PRO A 388 -10.70 -31.63 -2.47
N ALA A 389 -9.52 -31.24 -1.94
CA ALA A 389 -9.36 -30.95 -0.53
C ALA A 389 -9.46 -29.46 -0.23
N ARG A 390 -10.10 -29.16 0.91
CA ARG A 390 -10.16 -27.80 1.46
C ARG A 390 -9.58 -27.80 2.88
N PHE A 391 -8.62 -26.93 3.09
CA PHE A 391 -7.96 -26.66 4.38
C PHE A 391 -8.39 -25.31 4.90
N THR A 392 -8.67 -25.21 6.19
CA THR A 392 -8.90 -23.95 6.88
C THR A 392 -8.12 -23.96 8.19
N ALA A 393 -7.54 -22.82 8.54
CA ALA A 393 -6.83 -22.69 9.82
C ALA A 393 -7.03 -21.29 10.43
N ALA A 394 -6.98 -21.26 11.75
CA ALA A 394 -6.85 -20.04 12.54
C ALA A 394 -5.93 -20.34 13.75
N GLY A 395 -5.26 -19.32 14.25
CA GLY A 395 -4.37 -19.51 15.38
C GLY A 395 -3.73 -18.23 15.88
N ASP A 396 -3.23 -18.31 17.09
CA ASP A 396 -2.57 -17.23 17.81
C ASP A 396 -1.25 -17.71 18.43
N MET A 397 -0.25 -16.84 18.37
CA MET A 397 1.05 -17.05 18.95
C MET A 397 1.49 -15.77 19.69
N GLN A 398 2.06 -15.96 20.86
CA GLN A 398 2.71 -14.91 21.64
C GLN A 398 4.22 -15.09 21.59
N VAL A 399 4.94 -14.01 21.30
CA VAL A 399 6.39 -13.96 21.25
C VAL A 399 6.85 -13.00 22.35
N LEU A 400 7.50 -13.56 23.37
CA LEU A 400 8.07 -12.83 24.51
C LEU A 400 9.59 -12.60 24.34
N GLY A 401 10.21 -13.25 23.36
CA GLY A 401 11.63 -13.21 23.03
C GLY A 401 11.98 -14.34 22.07
N ALA A 402 13.26 -14.43 21.69
CA ALA A 402 13.71 -15.40 20.68
C ALA A 402 13.38 -16.85 21.05
N ASP A 403 13.45 -17.20 22.34
CA ASP A 403 13.26 -18.56 22.85
C ASP A 403 11.95 -18.73 23.64
N GLN A 404 11.16 -17.66 23.77
CA GLN A 404 9.91 -17.68 24.56
C GLN A 404 8.72 -17.43 23.62
N VAL A 405 8.34 -18.48 22.95
CA VAL A 405 7.19 -18.49 22.05
C VAL A 405 6.16 -19.47 22.57
N SER A 406 4.91 -19.08 22.61
CA SER A 406 3.79 -19.96 22.88
C SER A 406 2.64 -19.65 21.93
N GLY A 407 1.86 -20.65 21.57
CA GLY A 407 0.75 -20.44 20.64
C GLY A 407 -0.10 -21.66 20.47
N GLN A 408 -1.24 -21.44 19.83
CA GLN A 408 -2.17 -22.49 19.45
C GLN A 408 -2.75 -22.20 18.07
N ALA A 409 -3.02 -23.26 17.33
CA ALA A 409 -3.69 -23.15 16.04
C ALA A 409 -4.63 -24.36 15.87
N ARG A 410 -5.71 -24.14 15.15
CA ARG A 410 -6.61 -25.21 14.72
C ARG A 410 -6.61 -25.25 13.20
N LEU A 411 -6.24 -26.40 12.65
CA LEU A 411 -6.32 -26.73 11.24
C LEU A 411 -7.46 -27.71 11.03
N ARG A 412 -8.26 -27.52 10.01
CA ARG A 412 -9.35 -28.41 9.59
C ARG A 412 -9.21 -28.70 8.11
N ALA A 413 -9.33 -29.96 7.71
CA ALA A 413 -9.34 -30.33 6.30
C ALA A 413 -10.53 -31.22 5.97
N THR A 414 -11.18 -30.96 4.84
CA THR A 414 -12.17 -31.83 4.21
C THR A 414 -11.59 -32.35 2.87
N GLY A 415 -12.05 -33.51 2.42
CA GLY A 415 -11.63 -34.08 1.13
C GLY A 415 -10.19 -34.61 1.06
N ILE A 416 -9.46 -34.68 2.19
CA ILE A 416 -8.04 -35.12 2.21
C ILE A 416 -7.86 -36.56 1.67
N ASP A 417 -8.85 -37.44 1.86
CA ASP A 417 -8.79 -38.80 1.30
C ASP A 417 -8.89 -38.83 -0.22
N ALA A 418 -9.69 -37.95 -0.79
CA ALA A 418 -9.78 -37.80 -2.22
C ALA A 418 -8.45 -37.23 -2.77
N LEU A 419 -7.89 -36.23 -2.11
CA LEU A 419 -6.58 -35.66 -2.48
C LEU A 419 -5.47 -36.73 -2.44
N ILE A 420 -5.43 -37.56 -1.41
CA ILE A 420 -4.44 -38.65 -1.29
C ILE A 420 -4.65 -39.68 -2.39
N ARG A 421 -5.88 -40.00 -2.82
CA ARG A 421 -6.13 -40.89 -3.97
C ARG A 421 -5.64 -40.29 -5.27
N ASP A 422 -6.03 -39.04 -5.53
CA ASP A 422 -5.65 -38.32 -6.76
C ASP A 422 -4.12 -38.11 -6.87
N ALA A 423 -3.47 -37.90 -5.71
CA ALA A 423 -2.02 -37.75 -5.65
C ALA A 423 -1.23 -39.00 -6.07
N ARG A 424 -1.82 -40.21 -5.99
CA ARG A 424 -1.19 -41.44 -6.44
C ARG A 424 -1.01 -41.47 -7.95
N ASP A 425 -1.92 -40.84 -8.68
CA ASP A 425 -1.95 -40.82 -10.12
C ASP A 425 -1.23 -39.58 -10.70
N GLN A 426 -0.78 -38.68 -9.87
CA GLN A 426 -0.10 -37.43 -10.27
C GLN A 426 1.36 -37.41 -9.77
N PRO A 427 2.36 -37.55 -10.67
CA PRO A 427 3.79 -37.55 -10.30
C PRO A 427 4.22 -36.32 -9.50
N ALA A 428 3.65 -35.16 -9.80
CA ALA A 428 3.94 -33.88 -9.12
C ALA A 428 3.59 -33.94 -7.63
N LEU A 429 2.56 -34.67 -7.23
CA LEU A 429 2.15 -34.83 -5.84
C LEU A 429 2.83 -36.01 -5.14
N GLY A 430 3.50 -36.85 -5.85
CA GLY A 430 4.18 -38.02 -5.28
C GLY A 430 5.21 -37.69 -4.20
N GLN A 431 5.85 -36.52 -4.30
CA GLN A 431 6.81 -36.06 -3.29
C GLN A 431 6.14 -35.58 -1.98
N VAL A 432 4.91 -35.10 -2.04
CA VAL A 432 4.19 -34.62 -0.85
C VAL A 432 3.28 -35.68 -0.22
N MET A 433 3.09 -36.83 -0.91
CA MET A 433 2.26 -37.93 -0.46
C MET A 433 2.62 -38.46 0.95
N PRO A 434 3.89 -38.73 1.27
CA PRO A 434 4.23 -39.22 2.61
C PRO A 434 3.84 -38.22 3.70
N LEU A 435 4.01 -36.92 3.43
CA LEU A 435 3.62 -35.85 4.35
C LEU A 435 2.10 -35.79 4.52
N LEU A 436 1.32 -35.90 3.46
CA LEU A 436 -0.16 -35.91 3.52
C LEU A 436 -0.68 -37.11 4.34
N VAL A 437 -0.13 -38.29 4.14
CA VAL A 437 -0.49 -39.49 4.87
C VAL A 437 -0.12 -39.37 6.35
N PHE A 438 1.07 -38.85 6.62
CA PHE A 438 1.53 -38.60 8.00
C PHE A 438 0.64 -37.56 8.71
N LEU A 439 0.39 -36.42 8.08
CA LEU A 439 -0.51 -35.39 8.63
C LEU A 439 -1.90 -35.96 8.89
N LYS A 440 -2.46 -36.73 7.94
CA LYS A 440 -3.74 -37.38 8.16
C LYS A 440 -3.73 -38.30 9.37
N GLY A 441 -2.65 -39.06 9.57
CA GLY A 441 -2.50 -39.96 10.72
C GLY A 441 -2.45 -39.29 12.09
N LEU A 442 -2.07 -38.01 12.12
CA LEU A 442 -2.07 -37.17 13.35
C LEU A 442 -3.42 -36.48 13.61
N GLY A 443 -4.29 -36.47 12.63
CA GLY A 443 -5.57 -35.76 12.72
C GLY A 443 -6.66 -36.57 13.43
N GLU A 444 -7.55 -35.88 14.11
CA GLU A 444 -8.75 -36.43 14.69
C GLU A 444 -9.94 -36.28 13.74
N PRO A 445 -10.79 -37.30 13.59
CA PRO A 445 -12.00 -37.21 12.76
C PRO A 445 -13.03 -36.28 13.41
N ASP A 446 -13.62 -35.38 12.60
CA ASP A 446 -14.71 -34.47 12.98
C ASP A 446 -15.76 -34.46 11.84
N GLY A 447 -16.65 -35.44 11.85
CA GLY A 447 -17.58 -35.69 10.76
C GLY A 447 -16.89 -36.10 9.46
N ASP A 448 -17.02 -35.28 8.42
CA ASP A 448 -16.36 -35.44 7.12
C ASP A 448 -14.97 -34.78 7.06
N ALA A 449 -14.56 -34.14 8.15
CA ALA A 449 -13.30 -33.44 8.25
C ALA A 449 -12.27 -34.18 9.13
N THR A 450 -11.02 -33.80 8.97
CA THR A 450 -9.92 -34.10 9.88
C THR A 450 -9.47 -32.81 10.54
N VAL A 451 -9.28 -32.83 11.86
CA VAL A 451 -8.90 -31.66 12.65
C VAL A 451 -7.57 -31.89 13.36
N TRP A 452 -6.75 -30.88 13.38
CA TRP A 452 -5.49 -30.82 14.13
C TRP A 452 -5.53 -29.62 15.07
N ASN A 453 -5.47 -29.89 16.38
CA ASN A 453 -5.25 -28.90 17.41
C ASN A 453 -3.75 -28.84 17.67
N ILE A 454 -3.11 -27.78 17.27
CA ILE A 454 -1.66 -27.59 17.33
C ILE A 454 -1.38 -26.67 18.52
N ALA A 455 -0.47 -27.03 19.39
CA ALA A 455 0.01 -26.15 20.45
C ALA A 455 1.54 -26.16 20.49
N TYR A 456 2.11 -24.99 20.75
CA TYR A 456 3.55 -24.80 20.94
C TYR A 456 3.79 -24.04 22.23
N THR A 457 4.58 -24.62 23.15
CA THR A 457 4.88 -23.99 24.44
C THR A 457 6.25 -24.45 24.92
N GLY A 458 7.16 -23.50 25.20
CA GLY A 458 8.46 -23.78 25.78
C GLY A 458 9.34 -24.75 24.95
N GLY A 459 9.27 -24.66 23.62
CA GLY A 459 10.02 -25.55 22.72
C GLY A 459 9.30 -26.88 22.39
N HIS A 460 8.16 -27.14 23.02
CA HIS A 460 7.38 -28.35 22.80
C HIS A 460 6.25 -28.09 21.78
N LEU A 461 6.26 -28.86 20.69
CA LEU A 461 5.20 -28.89 19.69
C LEU A 461 4.32 -30.12 19.92
N THR A 462 3.02 -29.88 20.12
CA THR A 462 2.03 -30.95 20.23
C THR A 462 0.97 -30.81 19.14
N VAL A 463 0.51 -31.94 18.61
CA VAL A 463 -0.62 -32.03 17.68
C VAL A 463 -1.60 -33.04 18.24
N ASN A 464 -2.82 -32.60 18.52
CA ASN A 464 -3.85 -33.42 19.18
C ASN A 464 -3.29 -34.16 20.42
N GLY A 465 -2.47 -33.47 21.23
CA GLY A 465 -1.86 -34.02 22.43
C GLY A 465 -0.63 -34.91 22.19
N THR A 466 -0.29 -35.25 20.96
CA THR A 466 0.91 -36.02 20.62
C THR A 466 2.12 -35.09 20.55
N ASP A 467 3.16 -35.32 21.35
CA ASP A 467 4.38 -34.54 21.35
C ASP A 467 5.24 -34.87 20.12
N LEU A 468 5.51 -33.86 19.30
CA LEU A 468 6.34 -33.95 18.09
C LEU A 468 7.68 -33.19 18.23
N SER A 469 8.07 -32.80 19.44
CA SER A 469 9.26 -31.97 19.69
C SER A 469 10.55 -32.61 19.21
N GLN A 470 10.62 -33.94 19.19
CA GLN A 470 11.78 -34.67 18.66
C GLN A 470 11.91 -34.64 17.13
N MET A 471 10.84 -34.24 16.42
CA MET A 471 10.82 -34.12 14.96
C MET A 471 11.21 -32.72 14.48
N VAL A 472 11.28 -31.75 15.38
CA VAL A 472 11.71 -30.38 15.07
C VAL A 472 13.24 -30.34 15.17
N PRO A 473 13.96 -29.89 14.11
CA PRO A 473 15.41 -29.76 14.19
C PRO A 473 15.79 -28.83 15.37
N GLN A 474 16.51 -29.35 16.31
CA GLN A 474 17.13 -28.52 17.36
C GLN A 474 18.26 -27.72 16.68
N LYS A 475 18.24 -26.40 16.78
CA LYS A 475 19.30 -25.51 16.28
C LYS A 475 20.51 -25.53 17.17
#